data_f724e218f3ce08a03538b2623cda52e7
#
_entry.id   f724e218f3ce08a03538b2623cda52e7
#
_cell.length_a   1.000
_cell.length_b   1.000
_cell.length_c   1.000
_cell.angle_alpha   90.00
_cell.angle_beta   90.00
_cell.angle_gamma   90.00
#
_symmetry.space_group_name_H-M   'P 1'
#
loop_
_entity.id
_entity.type
_entity.pdbx_description
1 polymer ?
#
loop_
_entity_poly.entity_id
_entity_poly.type
_entity_poly.pdbx_seq_one_letter_code
_entity_poly.pdbx_strand_id
1 'polypeptide(L)'
;FSQMLSALEIEARERGYFINITLHQNDKEIEKEQLCKLADYHVDGIILSSVNKGEEYKKFIESLNIPVVTIDNKIADKIPFVTVNGRSAISKAVCEIAESGYEKVIFVCPPLAEKNLENIYVHEERTAGFKEAVKKIHGLEYVIIGNWDYQKQAKKELEKSEKKTAFLCTGDMFALNLIRMFEKNGKRAGQDYGIMGYDNIDFLEYVTPRLTTIDN
;
A
#
# COMPACT_ATOMS: atom_id res chain seq x y z
N PHE A 1 -10.04 1.59 2.89
CA PHE A 1 -10.39 2.95 2.45
C PHE A 1 -11.78 3.38 2.95
N SER A 2 -12.77 2.47 3.01
CA SER A 2 -14.12 2.75 3.50
C SER A 2 -14.14 3.22 4.96
N GLN A 3 -13.38 2.58 5.84
CA GLN A 3 -13.27 2.94 7.26
C GLN A 3 -12.71 4.37 7.42
N MET A 4 -11.67 4.71 6.67
CA MET A 4 -11.08 6.03 6.68
C MET A 4 -12.08 7.11 6.21
N LEU A 5 -12.82 6.85 5.13
CA LEU A 5 -13.85 7.78 4.65
C LEU A 5 -14.97 7.96 5.67
N SER A 6 -15.41 6.89 6.33
CA SER A 6 -16.42 6.99 7.40
C SER A 6 -15.92 7.82 8.57
N ALA A 7 -14.68 7.62 9.00
CA ALA A 7 -14.08 8.41 10.08
C ALA A 7 -13.94 9.89 9.71
N LEU A 8 -13.52 10.18 8.47
CA LEU A 8 -13.43 11.56 7.96
C LEU A 8 -14.81 12.22 7.90
N GLU A 9 -15.85 11.50 7.45
CA GLU A 9 -17.23 12.06 7.39
C GLU A 9 -17.74 12.41 8.78
N ILE A 10 -17.58 11.50 9.75
CA ILE A 10 -18.01 11.75 11.14
C ILE A 10 -17.32 12.98 11.70
N GLU A 11 -16.00 13.05 11.60
CA GLU A 11 -15.19 14.15 12.14
C GLU A 11 -15.50 15.49 11.46
N ALA A 12 -15.69 15.48 10.13
CA ALA A 12 -16.06 16.68 9.37
C ALA A 12 -17.44 17.20 9.80
N ARG A 13 -18.42 16.33 9.91
CA ARG A 13 -19.77 16.67 10.32
C ARG A 13 -19.84 17.24 11.73
N GLU A 14 -19.10 16.67 12.67
CA GLU A 14 -19.00 17.19 14.05
C GLU A 14 -18.42 18.61 14.09
N ARG A 15 -17.59 18.96 13.12
CA ARG A 15 -17.00 20.30 12.96
C ARG A 15 -17.81 21.23 12.05
N GLY A 16 -18.97 20.79 11.57
CA GLY A 16 -19.86 21.61 10.72
C GLY A 16 -19.47 21.64 9.25
N TYR A 17 -18.61 20.72 8.78
CA TYR A 17 -18.25 20.58 7.37
C TYR A 17 -19.07 19.48 6.69
N PHE A 18 -19.21 19.60 5.40
CA PHE A 18 -19.79 18.61 4.50
C PHE A 18 -18.68 18.04 3.59
N ILE A 19 -18.62 16.73 3.44
CA ILE A 19 -17.65 16.09 2.55
C ILE A 19 -18.28 15.84 1.17
N ASN A 20 -17.59 16.33 0.13
CA ASN A 20 -17.84 15.97 -1.25
C ASN A 20 -16.70 15.07 -1.75
N ILE A 21 -17.02 13.91 -2.32
CA ILE A 21 -16.03 12.93 -2.79
C ILE A 21 -15.98 12.98 -4.31
N THR A 22 -14.77 13.14 -4.85
CA THR A 22 -14.50 12.99 -6.29
C THR A 22 -13.46 11.89 -6.51
N LEU A 23 -13.49 11.27 -7.67
CA LEU A 23 -12.58 10.18 -8.03
C LEU A 23 -11.75 10.56 -9.26
N HIS A 24 -10.43 10.50 -9.13
CA HIS A 24 -9.49 10.74 -10.23
C HIS A 24 -9.05 9.46 -10.96
N GLN A 25 -9.49 8.28 -10.51
CA GLN A 25 -9.23 6.97 -11.15
C GLN A 25 -7.74 6.69 -11.42
N ASN A 26 -6.85 7.19 -10.59
CA ASN A 26 -5.39 7.16 -10.76
C ASN A 26 -4.90 7.85 -12.06
N ASP A 27 -5.67 8.78 -12.60
CA ASP A 27 -5.27 9.57 -13.75
C ASP A 27 -4.81 10.97 -13.31
N LYS A 28 -3.61 11.36 -13.73
CA LYS A 28 -2.96 12.62 -13.35
C LYS A 28 -3.67 13.86 -13.87
N GLU A 29 -4.23 13.78 -15.06
CA GLU A 29 -4.93 14.92 -15.66
C GLU A 29 -6.36 15.04 -15.10
N ILE A 30 -7.04 13.91 -14.87
CA ILE A 30 -8.32 13.90 -14.17
C ILE A 30 -8.17 14.47 -12.76
N GLU A 31 -7.08 14.13 -12.04
CA GLU A 31 -6.81 14.71 -10.72
C GLU A 31 -6.75 16.24 -10.77
N LYS A 32 -5.98 16.81 -11.71
CA LYS A 32 -5.89 18.26 -11.88
C LYS A 32 -7.24 18.89 -12.24
N GLU A 33 -7.97 18.28 -13.17
CA GLU A 33 -9.29 18.76 -13.58
C GLU A 33 -10.28 18.79 -12.40
N GLN A 34 -10.31 17.73 -11.58
CA GLN A 34 -11.16 17.68 -10.39
C GLN A 34 -10.76 18.74 -9.35
N LEU A 35 -9.48 18.97 -9.16
CA LEU A 35 -8.99 20.01 -8.24
C LEU A 35 -9.37 21.41 -8.70
N CYS A 36 -9.28 21.71 -10.00
CA CYS A 36 -9.78 22.98 -10.56
C CYS A 36 -11.28 23.15 -10.32
N LYS A 37 -12.09 22.11 -10.57
CA LYS A 37 -13.52 22.15 -10.29
C LYS A 37 -13.85 22.40 -8.82
N LEU A 38 -13.11 21.76 -7.89
CA LEU A 38 -13.28 22.01 -6.46
C LEU A 38 -12.92 23.45 -6.10
N ALA A 39 -11.91 24.04 -6.73
CA ALA A 39 -11.57 25.44 -6.57
C ALA A 39 -12.70 26.38 -7.07
N ASP A 40 -13.28 26.07 -8.22
CA ASP A 40 -14.42 26.82 -8.77
C ASP A 40 -15.68 26.71 -7.87
N TYR A 41 -15.84 25.60 -7.17
CA TYR A 41 -16.91 25.40 -6.17
C TYR A 41 -16.62 26.05 -4.82
N HIS A 42 -15.46 26.70 -4.66
CA HIS A 42 -15.07 27.41 -3.44
C HIS A 42 -15.13 26.53 -2.20
N VAL A 43 -14.59 25.31 -2.29
CA VAL A 43 -14.50 24.42 -1.12
C VAL A 43 -13.52 24.99 -0.09
N ASP A 44 -13.78 24.75 1.20
CA ASP A 44 -12.97 25.27 2.30
C ASP A 44 -11.59 24.58 2.43
N GLY A 45 -11.47 23.36 1.94
CA GLY A 45 -10.23 22.59 1.99
C GLY A 45 -10.33 21.30 1.19
N ILE A 46 -9.17 20.70 0.90
CA ILE A 46 -9.07 19.48 0.11
C ILE A 46 -8.24 18.45 0.86
N ILE A 47 -8.76 17.23 0.97
CA ILE A 47 -8.03 16.04 1.40
C ILE A 47 -7.77 15.21 0.14
N LEU A 48 -6.51 14.98 -0.20
CA LEU A 48 -6.10 14.42 -1.48
C LEU A 48 -5.24 13.16 -1.34
N SER A 49 -5.65 12.06 -1.94
CA SER A 49 -4.78 10.91 -2.19
C SER A 49 -4.16 11.07 -3.59
N SER A 50 -3.01 11.72 -3.69
CA SER A 50 -2.47 12.19 -4.97
C SER A 50 -1.70 11.13 -5.75
N VAL A 51 -1.93 11.07 -7.06
CA VAL A 51 -1.11 10.32 -8.03
C VAL A 51 -0.05 11.19 -8.70
N ASN A 52 -0.09 12.49 -8.48
CA ASN A 52 0.92 13.45 -8.91
C ASN A 52 1.96 13.70 -7.80
N LYS A 53 3.17 14.13 -8.19
CA LYS A 53 4.25 14.49 -7.25
C LYS A 53 5.21 15.48 -7.86
N GLY A 54 6.05 16.07 -7.01
CA GLY A 54 7.17 16.94 -7.40
C GLY A 54 6.87 18.44 -7.27
N GLU A 55 7.92 19.26 -7.38
CA GLU A 55 7.86 20.69 -7.14
C GLU A 55 6.98 21.45 -8.15
N GLU A 56 6.90 20.96 -9.38
CA GLU A 56 6.02 21.55 -10.39
C GLU A 56 4.54 21.35 -10.04
N TYR A 57 4.19 20.14 -9.60
CA TYR A 57 2.83 19.87 -9.15
C TYR A 57 2.48 20.59 -7.84
N LYS A 58 3.44 20.77 -6.95
CA LYS A 58 3.29 21.60 -5.76
C LYS A 58 2.89 23.04 -6.12
N LYS A 59 3.55 23.66 -7.11
CA LYS A 59 3.18 25.02 -7.57
C LYS A 59 1.73 25.06 -8.08
N PHE A 60 1.28 24.01 -8.75
CA PHE A 60 -0.11 23.91 -9.18
C PHE A 60 -1.05 23.85 -7.95
N ILE A 61 -0.76 23.00 -6.96
CA ILE A 61 -1.55 22.92 -5.72
C ILE A 61 -1.59 24.28 -5.01
N GLU A 62 -0.46 24.96 -4.88
CA GLU A 62 -0.38 26.28 -4.24
C GLU A 62 -1.18 27.34 -5.02
N SER A 63 -1.29 27.23 -6.35
CA SER A 63 -2.05 28.17 -7.19
C SER A 63 -3.57 28.06 -7.01
N LEU A 64 -4.08 26.97 -6.44
CA LEU A 64 -5.50 26.80 -6.14
C LEU A 64 -5.99 27.74 -5.02
N ASN A 65 -5.08 28.27 -4.21
CA ASN A 65 -5.38 29.10 -3.05
C ASN A 65 -6.38 28.48 -2.06
N ILE A 66 -6.36 27.15 -1.95
CA ILE A 66 -7.19 26.36 -1.03
C ILE A 66 -6.25 25.51 -0.17
N PRO A 67 -6.50 25.38 1.14
CA PRO A 67 -5.75 24.46 1.98
C PRO A 67 -5.85 23.02 1.46
N VAL A 68 -4.70 22.37 1.26
CA VAL A 68 -4.62 20.97 0.81
C VAL A 68 -3.80 20.18 1.80
N VAL A 69 -4.31 19.04 2.23
CA VAL A 69 -3.57 18.00 2.95
C VAL A 69 -3.64 16.69 2.15
N THR A 70 -2.51 15.98 2.06
CA THR A 70 -2.49 14.70 1.36
C THR A 70 -2.56 13.53 2.31
N ILE A 71 -3.14 12.43 1.84
CA ILE A 71 -3.18 11.15 2.55
C ILE A 71 -2.28 10.17 1.81
N ASP A 72 -1.50 9.41 2.57
CA ASP A 72 -0.60 8.35 2.12
C ASP A 72 0.55 8.85 1.24
N ASN A 73 0.27 9.52 0.15
CA ASN A 73 1.26 9.92 -0.84
C ASN A 73 1.74 11.37 -0.64
N LYS A 74 3.02 11.53 -0.34
CA LYS A 74 3.67 12.82 -0.27
C LYS A 74 3.85 13.40 -1.68
N ILE A 75 3.38 14.64 -1.91
CA ILE A 75 3.56 15.35 -3.19
C ILE A 75 4.97 15.94 -3.28
N ALA A 76 5.33 16.78 -2.32
CA ALA A 76 6.60 17.48 -2.23
C ALA A 76 6.80 18.01 -0.80
N ASP A 77 7.95 18.61 -0.51
CA ASP A 77 8.18 19.28 0.77
C ASP A 77 7.24 20.48 0.95
N LYS A 78 6.86 20.73 2.22
CA LYS A 78 5.92 21.77 2.66
C LYS A 78 4.45 21.58 2.30
N ILE A 79 4.06 20.58 1.51
CA ILE A 79 2.66 20.16 1.44
C ILE A 79 2.39 19.25 2.64
N PRO A 80 1.44 19.58 3.52
CA PRO A 80 1.09 18.72 4.65
C PRO A 80 0.61 17.35 4.16
N PHE A 81 1.04 16.28 4.84
CA PHE A 81 0.55 14.95 4.54
C PHE A 81 0.38 14.12 5.81
N VAL A 82 -0.57 13.22 5.76
CA VAL A 82 -0.86 12.24 6.81
C VAL A 82 -0.67 10.84 6.23
N THR A 83 0.13 10.03 6.89
CA THR A 83 0.36 8.65 6.48
C THR A 83 0.73 7.79 7.69
N VAL A 84 0.59 6.50 7.56
CA VAL A 84 1.09 5.53 8.54
C VAL A 84 2.56 5.24 8.30
N ASN A 85 3.28 4.83 9.34
CA ASN A 85 4.69 4.48 9.20
C ASN A 85 4.86 3.08 8.58
N GLY A 86 4.55 2.96 7.28
CA GLY A 86 4.66 1.71 6.53
C GLY A 86 6.07 1.14 6.51
N ARG A 87 7.11 2.00 6.55
CA ARG A 87 8.52 1.57 6.62
C ARG A 87 8.80 0.77 7.88
N SER A 88 8.38 1.28 9.04
CA SER A 88 8.54 0.57 10.33
C SER A 88 7.68 -0.68 10.39
N ALA A 89 6.44 -0.62 9.93
CA ALA A 89 5.51 -1.76 9.93
C ALA A 89 6.06 -2.95 9.13
N ILE A 90 6.52 -2.70 7.89
CA ILE A 90 7.14 -3.74 7.06
C ILE A 90 8.44 -4.27 7.68
N SER A 91 9.25 -3.38 8.27
CA SER A 91 10.48 -3.83 8.94
C SER A 91 10.20 -4.80 10.08
N LYS A 92 9.17 -4.53 10.90
CA LYS A 92 8.73 -5.44 11.97
C LYS A 92 8.20 -6.75 11.40
N ALA A 93 7.39 -6.71 10.36
CA ALA A 93 6.84 -7.91 9.71
C ALA A 93 7.95 -8.84 9.18
N VAL A 94 9.02 -8.30 8.62
CA VAL A 94 10.18 -9.10 8.18
C VAL A 94 10.86 -9.79 9.36
N CYS A 95 11.01 -9.11 10.51
CA CYS A 95 11.56 -9.72 11.72
C CYS A 95 10.66 -10.86 12.22
N GLU A 96 9.36 -10.67 12.34
CA GLU A 96 8.37 -11.69 12.74
C GLU A 96 8.42 -12.93 11.83
N ILE A 97 8.53 -12.72 10.52
CA ILE A 97 8.65 -13.80 9.53
C ILE A 97 9.95 -14.59 9.78
N ALA A 98 11.07 -13.91 9.98
CA ALA A 98 12.35 -14.57 10.24
C ALA A 98 12.37 -15.31 11.58
N GLU A 99 11.81 -14.72 12.65
CA GLU A 99 11.66 -15.33 13.97
C GLU A 99 10.73 -16.57 13.93
N SER A 100 9.78 -16.60 13.00
CA SER A 100 8.94 -17.77 12.72
C SER A 100 9.65 -18.88 11.94
N GLY A 101 10.95 -18.72 11.70
CA GLY A 101 11.81 -19.73 11.08
C GLY A 101 11.69 -19.82 9.57
N TYR A 102 11.20 -18.77 8.90
CA TYR A 102 11.27 -18.68 7.45
C TYR A 102 12.67 -18.23 7.01
N GLU A 103 13.21 -18.90 6.01
CA GLU A 103 14.57 -18.69 5.50
C GLU A 103 14.59 -17.86 4.19
N LYS A 104 13.44 -17.71 3.55
CA LYS A 104 13.25 -16.88 2.36
C LYS A 104 11.98 -16.06 2.46
N VAL A 105 12.08 -14.77 2.16
CA VAL A 105 10.93 -13.85 2.10
C VAL A 105 10.76 -13.31 0.68
N ILE A 106 9.56 -13.47 0.13
CA ILE A 106 9.18 -12.90 -1.16
C ILE A 106 8.28 -11.70 -0.88
N PHE A 107 8.81 -10.51 -1.13
CA PHE A 107 8.08 -9.24 -0.96
C PHE A 107 7.29 -8.93 -2.22
N VAL A 108 5.96 -8.81 -2.08
CA VAL A 108 5.03 -8.61 -3.20
C VAL A 108 4.44 -7.21 -3.14
N CYS A 109 4.86 -6.37 -4.07
CA CYS A 109 4.47 -4.97 -4.17
C CYS A 109 4.23 -4.55 -5.63
N PRO A 110 3.15 -5.02 -6.29
CA PRO A 110 2.88 -4.75 -7.70
C PRO A 110 2.90 -3.27 -8.10
N PRO A 111 2.44 -2.31 -7.24
CA PRO A 111 2.51 -0.88 -7.57
C PRO A 111 3.91 -0.35 -7.88
N LEU A 112 4.99 -1.07 -7.53
CA LEU A 112 6.35 -0.67 -7.92
C LEU A 112 6.55 -0.59 -9.45
N ALA A 113 5.72 -1.27 -10.25
CA ALA A 113 5.70 -1.13 -11.70
C ALA A 113 5.42 0.31 -12.15
N GLU A 114 4.63 1.04 -11.36
CA GLU A 114 4.18 2.40 -11.68
C GLU A 114 5.10 3.49 -11.12
N LYS A 115 6.23 3.14 -10.55
CA LYS A 115 7.17 4.04 -9.84
C LYS A 115 7.52 5.31 -10.62
N ASN A 116 7.67 5.20 -11.94
CA ASN A 116 8.04 6.32 -12.82
C ASN A 116 6.82 7.03 -13.41
N LEU A 117 5.63 6.47 -13.25
CA LEU A 117 4.39 6.97 -13.84
C LEU A 117 3.54 7.71 -12.80
N GLU A 118 3.48 7.19 -11.58
CA GLU A 118 2.58 7.65 -10.53
C GLU A 118 3.31 7.96 -9.22
N ASN A 119 2.61 8.65 -8.34
CA ASN A 119 3.04 8.84 -6.96
C ASN A 119 2.72 7.58 -6.14
N ILE A 120 3.73 6.77 -5.90
CA ILE A 120 3.63 5.54 -5.11
C ILE A 120 4.43 5.64 -3.81
N TYR A 121 4.54 6.82 -3.23
CA TYR A 121 5.36 7.11 -2.06
C TYR A 121 5.19 6.08 -0.94
N VAL A 122 3.96 5.71 -0.60
CA VAL A 122 3.69 4.73 0.46
C VAL A 122 4.31 3.35 0.16
N HIS A 123 4.31 2.94 -1.10
CA HIS A 123 4.91 1.68 -1.53
C HIS A 123 6.44 1.75 -1.60
N GLU A 124 6.99 2.92 -1.92
CA GLU A 124 8.44 3.17 -1.86
C GLU A 124 8.94 3.08 -0.42
N GLU A 125 8.22 3.66 0.55
CA GLU A 125 8.55 3.57 1.98
C GLU A 125 8.43 2.13 2.53
N ARG A 126 7.35 1.41 2.18
CA ARG A 126 7.21 -0.02 2.53
C ARG A 126 8.40 -0.83 1.98
N THR A 127 8.80 -0.57 0.74
CA THR A 127 9.94 -1.24 0.09
C THR A 127 11.28 -0.87 0.75
N ALA A 128 11.45 0.36 1.17
CA ALA A 128 12.64 0.80 1.89
C ALA A 128 12.75 0.06 3.24
N GLY A 129 11.64 -0.02 4.00
CA GLY A 129 11.59 -0.78 5.26
C GLY A 129 11.92 -2.26 5.07
N PHE A 130 11.41 -2.88 4.01
CA PHE A 130 11.75 -4.25 3.65
C PHE A 130 13.26 -4.43 3.41
N LYS A 131 13.84 -3.60 2.53
CA LYS A 131 15.27 -3.66 2.20
C LYS A 131 16.19 -3.42 3.39
N GLU A 132 15.78 -2.56 4.32
CA GLU A 132 16.53 -2.29 5.54
C GLU A 132 16.48 -3.47 6.51
N ALA A 133 15.33 -4.11 6.66
CA ALA A 133 15.15 -5.24 7.56
C ALA A 133 15.93 -6.47 7.08
N VAL A 134 15.77 -6.85 5.81
CA VAL A 134 16.45 -8.05 5.28
C VAL A 134 17.97 -7.94 5.32
N LYS A 135 18.53 -6.74 5.21
CA LYS A 135 19.99 -6.53 5.35
C LYS A 135 20.52 -6.79 6.75
N LYS A 136 19.68 -6.70 7.77
CA LYS A 136 20.04 -6.89 9.18
C LYS A 136 19.93 -8.36 9.63
N ILE A 137 19.27 -9.21 8.85
CA ILE A 137 18.99 -10.60 9.21
C ILE A 137 19.91 -11.51 8.41
N HIS A 138 20.90 -12.09 9.09
CA HIS A 138 21.87 -13.01 8.48
C HIS A 138 21.17 -14.28 7.97
N GLY A 139 21.50 -14.68 6.74
CA GLY A 139 21.01 -15.92 6.15
C GLY A 139 19.61 -15.86 5.55
N LEU A 140 18.87 -14.75 5.74
CA LEU A 140 17.56 -14.57 5.14
C LEU A 140 17.70 -14.26 3.64
N GLU A 141 17.22 -15.15 2.79
CA GLU A 141 17.09 -14.88 1.35
C GLU A 141 15.86 -14.04 1.06
N TYR A 142 15.92 -13.23 0.01
CA TYR A 142 14.75 -12.45 -0.37
C TYR A 142 14.65 -12.22 -1.89
N VAL A 143 13.41 -12.00 -2.32
CA VAL A 143 13.05 -11.57 -3.68
C VAL A 143 12.04 -10.44 -3.57
N ILE A 144 12.12 -9.46 -4.46
CA ILE A 144 11.11 -8.39 -4.59
C ILE A 144 10.39 -8.57 -5.92
N ILE A 145 9.07 -8.73 -5.85
CA ILE A 145 8.17 -8.80 -6.99
C ILE A 145 7.41 -7.48 -7.06
N GLY A 146 7.75 -6.65 -8.04
CA GLY A 146 7.18 -5.31 -8.20
C GLY A 146 6.38 -5.14 -9.50
N ASN A 147 5.82 -6.20 -10.05
CA ASN A 147 5.07 -6.18 -11.32
C ASN A 147 3.67 -6.75 -11.16
N TRP A 148 2.76 -6.36 -12.03
CA TRP A 148 1.37 -6.81 -12.00
C TRP A 148 1.17 -8.29 -12.37
N ASP A 149 2.16 -8.94 -12.97
CA ASP A 149 2.19 -10.40 -13.19
C ASP A 149 2.72 -11.18 -11.96
N TYR A 150 2.63 -10.56 -10.77
CA TYR A 150 3.19 -11.07 -9.50
C TYR A 150 2.78 -12.51 -9.18
N GLN A 151 1.58 -12.94 -9.54
CA GLN A 151 1.12 -14.31 -9.29
C GLN A 151 1.99 -15.34 -10.02
N LYS A 152 2.31 -15.09 -11.28
CA LYS A 152 3.18 -15.96 -12.08
C LYS A 152 4.60 -15.98 -11.52
N GLN A 153 5.12 -14.83 -11.14
CA GLN A 153 6.46 -14.73 -10.55
C GLN A 153 6.50 -15.40 -9.17
N ALA A 154 5.51 -15.19 -8.31
CA ALA A 154 5.40 -15.81 -7.00
C ALA A 154 5.38 -17.34 -7.10
N LYS A 155 4.61 -17.89 -8.03
CA LYS A 155 4.57 -19.33 -8.30
C LYS A 155 5.96 -19.86 -8.66
N LYS A 156 6.62 -19.23 -9.62
CA LYS A 156 7.97 -19.62 -10.07
C LYS A 156 8.99 -19.56 -8.93
N GLU A 157 8.94 -18.53 -8.08
CA GLU A 157 9.86 -18.37 -6.96
C GLU A 157 9.61 -19.38 -5.84
N LEU A 158 8.36 -19.78 -5.58
CA LEU A 158 8.04 -20.82 -4.62
C LEU A 158 8.46 -22.21 -5.12
N GLU A 159 8.20 -22.53 -6.40
CA GLU A 159 8.56 -23.84 -7.01
C GLU A 159 10.07 -24.06 -7.07
N LYS A 160 10.86 -23.00 -7.15
CA LYS A 160 12.32 -23.09 -7.16
C LYS A 160 12.97 -23.15 -5.79
N SER A 161 12.20 -22.83 -4.75
CA SER A 161 12.76 -22.67 -3.41
C SER A 161 12.77 -24.02 -2.69
N GLU A 162 13.93 -24.40 -2.19
CA GLU A 162 14.12 -25.50 -1.25
C GLU A 162 13.99 -25.04 0.22
N LYS A 163 13.91 -23.71 0.44
CA LYS A 163 13.85 -23.08 1.76
C LYS A 163 12.41 -22.86 2.21
N LYS A 164 12.20 -22.83 3.52
CA LYS A 164 10.93 -22.44 4.12
C LYS A 164 10.65 -20.99 3.75
N THR A 165 9.68 -20.80 2.84
CA THR A 165 9.42 -19.52 2.16
C THR A 165 8.14 -18.86 2.68
N ALA A 166 8.20 -17.55 2.91
CA ALA A 166 7.03 -16.72 3.20
C ALA A 166 6.86 -15.60 2.18
N PHE A 167 5.61 -15.24 1.92
CA PHE A 167 5.23 -14.06 1.15
C PHE A 167 4.85 -12.93 2.10
N LEU A 168 5.39 -11.73 1.87
CA LEU A 168 4.98 -10.49 2.53
C LEU A 168 4.39 -9.57 1.47
N CYS A 169 3.08 -9.39 1.51
CA CYS A 169 2.33 -8.62 0.53
C CYS A 169 2.05 -7.21 1.05
N THR A 170 2.10 -6.20 0.19
CA THR A 170 1.80 -4.81 0.52
C THR A 170 0.31 -4.47 0.48
N GLY A 171 -0.54 -5.47 0.52
CA GLY A 171 -1.99 -5.36 0.62
C GLY A 171 -2.62 -6.74 0.77
N ASP A 172 -3.70 -6.85 1.55
CA ASP A 172 -4.39 -8.10 1.81
C ASP A 172 -4.95 -8.74 0.54
N MET A 173 -5.43 -7.92 -0.41
CA MET A 173 -5.93 -8.43 -1.69
C MET A 173 -4.85 -9.14 -2.51
N PHE A 174 -3.60 -8.70 -2.44
CA PHE A 174 -2.49 -9.41 -3.09
C PHE A 174 -2.25 -10.76 -2.43
N ALA A 175 -2.31 -10.82 -1.09
CA ALA A 175 -2.16 -12.05 -0.34
C ALA A 175 -3.30 -13.04 -0.65
N LEU A 176 -4.54 -12.60 -0.62
CA LEU A 176 -5.72 -13.42 -0.94
C LEU A 176 -5.68 -13.98 -2.36
N ASN A 177 -5.25 -13.17 -3.32
CA ASN A 177 -5.07 -13.63 -4.71
C ASN A 177 -3.98 -14.71 -4.83
N LEU A 178 -2.88 -14.59 -4.08
CA LEU A 178 -1.85 -15.63 -4.03
C LEU A 178 -2.37 -16.90 -3.37
N ILE A 179 -3.06 -16.82 -2.23
CA ILE A 179 -3.65 -17.96 -1.55
C ILE A 179 -4.56 -18.71 -2.53
N ARG A 180 -5.50 -18.02 -3.15
CA ARG A 180 -6.43 -18.62 -4.13
C ARG A 180 -5.71 -19.27 -5.30
N MET A 181 -4.66 -18.65 -5.81
CA MET A 181 -3.86 -19.19 -6.91
C MET A 181 -3.11 -20.46 -6.48
N PHE A 182 -2.47 -20.45 -5.31
CA PHE A 182 -1.72 -21.58 -4.79
C PHE A 182 -2.62 -22.76 -4.42
N GLU A 183 -3.79 -22.53 -3.82
CA GLU A 183 -4.78 -23.58 -3.53
C GLU A 183 -5.22 -24.32 -4.79
N LYS A 184 -5.45 -23.61 -5.90
CA LYS A 184 -5.76 -24.23 -7.20
C LYS A 184 -4.61 -25.10 -7.73
N ASN A 185 -3.38 -24.89 -7.25
CA ASN A 185 -2.21 -25.70 -7.57
C ASN A 185 -1.85 -26.71 -6.45
N GLY A 186 -2.78 -26.97 -5.52
CA GLY A 186 -2.63 -27.96 -4.45
C GLY A 186 -1.69 -27.56 -3.32
N LYS A 187 -1.33 -26.26 -3.21
CA LYS A 187 -0.50 -25.70 -2.14
C LYS A 187 -1.32 -24.99 -1.09
N ARG A 188 -0.98 -25.14 0.18
CA ARG A 188 -1.72 -24.58 1.32
C ARG A 188 -0.89 -23.59 2.11
N ALA A 189 -1.46 -22.42 2.40
CA ALA A 189 -0.91 -21.45 3.31
C ALA A 189 -0.74 -22.04 4.72
N GLY A 190 0.36 -21.73 5.39
CA GLY A 190 0.71 -22.26 6.71
C GLY A 190 1.30 -23.67 6.70
N GLN A 191 1.23 -24.40 5.58
CA GLN A 191 1.81 -25.73 5.42
C GLN A 191 2.98 -25.73 4.41
N ASP A 192 2.68 -25.30 3.17
CA ASP A 192 3.66 -25.28 2.08
C ASP A 192 4.42 -23.95 2.00
N TYR A 193 3.82 -22.87 2.48
CA TYR A 193 4.40 -21.51 2.50
C TYR A 193 3.74 -20.67 3.58
N GLY A 194 4.46 -19.63 4.06
CA GLY A 194 3.89 -18.57 4.89
C GLY A 194 3.34 -17.44 4.03
N ILE A 195 2.38 -16.68 4.58
CA ILE A 195 1.88 -15.48 3.90
C ILE A 195 1.39 -14.46 4.92
N MET A 196 1.73 -13.20 4.68
CA MET A 196 1.29 -12.05 5.47
C MET A 196 0.81 -10.95 4.53
N GLY A 197 -0.34 -10.36 4.86
CA GLY A 197 -0.93 -9.23 4.17
C GLY A 197 -0.61 -7.88 4.81
N TYR A 198 -1.34 -6.87 4.39
CA TYR A 198 -1.28 -5.50 4.88
C TYR A 198 -2.66 -4.87 4.69
N ASP A 199 -3.10 -4.04 5.62
CA ASP A 199 -4.30 -3.21 5.71
C ASP A 199 -5.38 -3.74 6.69
N ASN A 200 -5.40 -5.02 7.03
CA ASN A 200 -6.43 -5.65 7.90
C ASN A 200 -7.87 -5.32 7.46
N ILE A 201 -8.16 -5.55 6.17
CA ILE A 201 -9.47 -5.24 5.61
C ILE A 201 -10.58 -6.06 6.26
N ASP A 202 -11.78 -5.49 6.44
CA ASP A 202 -12.93 -6.11 7.11
C ASP A 202 -13.29 -7.48 6.52
N PHE A 203 -13.06 -7.68 5.22
CA PHE A 203 -13.33 -8.94 4.53
C PHE A 203 -12.56 -10.14 5.11
N LEU A 204 -11.43 -9.90 5.79
CA LEU A 204 -10.63 -10.98 6.40
C LEU A 204 -11.37 -11.73 7.50
N GLU A 205 -12.40 -11.17 8.12
CA GLU A 205 -13.23 -11.86 9.09
C GLU A 205 -13.96 -13.09 8.48
N TYR A 206 -14.18 -13.08 7.18
CA TYR A 206 -14.86 -14.15 6.44
C TYR A 206 -13.89 -15.13 5.77
N VAL A 207 -12.58 -14.96 5.94
CA VAL A 207 -11.55 -15.81 5.34
C VAL A 207 -11.12 -16.91 6.33
N THR A 208 -11.08 -18.15 5.87
CA THR A 208 -10.60 -19.29 6.68
C THR A 208 -9.54 -20.08 5.91
N PRO A 209 -8.34 -20.31 6.52
CA PRO A 209 -7.88 -19.79 7.81
C PRO A 209 -7.68 -18.27 7.77
N ARG A 210 -7.69 -17.62 8.93
CA ARG A 210 -7.43 -16.17 9.04
C ARG A 210 -6.06 -15.82 8.46
N LEU A 211 -6.02 -14.79 7.66
CA LEU A 211 -4.79 -14.22 7.14
C LEU A 211 -4.07 -13.43 8.24
N THR A 212 -2.78 -13.71 8.45
CA THR A 212 -1.91 -12.81 9.20
C THR A 212 -1.71 -11.53 8.40
N THR A 213 -1.95 -10.38 9.00
CA THR A 213 -1.87 -9.10 8.30
C THR A 213 -1.35 -8.00 9.22
N ILE A 214 -0.81 -6.94 8.62
CA ILE A 214 -0.42 -5.72 9.33
C ILE A 214 -1.68 -4.85 9.43
N ASP A 215 -2.03 -4.49 10.65
CA ASP A 215 -3.11 -3.55 10.94
C ASP A 215 -2.64 -2.11 10.72
N ASN A 216 -3.47 -1.28 10.05
CA ASN A 216 -3.05 -0.01 9.44
C ASN A 216 -3.94 1.16 9.91
#